data_2111f8804ef182868bade437926381aa
#
_entry.id   2111f8804ef182868bade437926381aa
#
_cell.length_a   1.000
_cell.length_b   1.000
_cell.length_c   1.000
_cell.angle_alpha   90.00
_cell.angle_beta   90.00
_cell.angle_gamma   90.00
#
_symmetry.space_group_name_H-M   'P 1'
#
loop_
_entity.id
_entity.type
_entity.pdbx_description
1 polymer ?
#
loop_
_entity_poly.entity_id
_entity_poly.type
_entity_poly.pdbx_seq_one_letter_code
_entity_poly.pdbx_strand_id
1 'polypeptide(L)'
;MLILAGPDFDSKKLLESPQAREVSRKRSRSVAQGARMGSGLRGLNFDPLPGAEKEGEVIKVVSDEKERKTSIFTLQSAEEQQLREITRPPEVLHIATHGFFLKEDEKLSKRIQGLARGGGNRLPPPADNPLLRAGLAFTGLNANAPLLGEIDTDNDGVLTAMEVLNLDLAGTQLVVLSACETGLGEIHEGEGVYGLRRSFQEAGVSNVVNSFWEVSDAGTQLLMTKFYAKFLGGMPAREAMREARLEMLETLEWSAPYYLSLIHISEPTRQAE
;
A
#
# COMPACT_ATOMS: atom_id res chain seq x y z
N MET A 1 -16.38 2.56 7.89
CA MET A 1 -15.38 1.81 7.13
C MET A 1 -14.93 2.62 5.92
N LEU A 2 -13.67 2.54 5.52
CA LEU A 2 -13.12 3.17 4.32
C LEU A 2 -12.50 2.09 3.44
N ILE A 3 -12.83 2.10 2.15
CA ILE A 3 -12.31 1.15 1.15
C ILE A 3 -11.67 1.96 0.01
N LEU A 4 -10.42 1.62 -0.33
CA LEU A 4 -9.74 2.06 -1.55
C LEU A 4 -9.36 0.82 -2.35
N ALA A 5 -9.85 0.67 -3.57
CA ALA A 5 -9.69 -0.57 -4.32
C ALA A 5 -9.55 -0.35 -5.82
N GLY A 6 -8.62 -1.09 -6.45
CA GLY A 6 -8.41 -1.09 -7.89
C GLY A 6 -8.12 0.29 -8.48
N PRO A 7 -7.07 1.01 -8.06
CA PRO A 7 -6.75 2.32 -8.61
C PRO A 7 -6.52 2.31 -10.12
N ASP A 8 -6.85 3.41 -10.80
CA ASP A 8 -6.48 3.65 -12.19
C ASP A 8 -5.04 4.22 -12.25
N PHE A 9 -4.05 3.34 -12.38
CA PHE A 9 -2.64 3.72 -12.37
C PHE A 9 -2.22 4.60 -13.56
N ASP A 10 -2.98 4.57 -14.66
CA ASP A 10 -2.69 5.33 -15.88
C ASP A 10 -3.37 6.70 -15.93
N SER A 11 -4.13 7.05 -14.91
CA SER A 11 -4.82 8.35 -14.82
C SER A 11 -3.84 9.52 -14.94
N LYS A 12 -4.15 10.49 -15.80
CA LYS A 12 -3.33 11.67 -16.04
C LYS A 12 -3.78 12.91 -15.26
N LYS A 13 -4.68 12.74 -14.29
CA LYS A 13 -5.29 13.83 -13.55
C LYS A 13 -4.26 14.78 -12.93
N LEU A 14 -3.20 14.23 -12.32
CA LEU A 14 -2.13 15.05 -11.74
C LEU A 14 -1.33 15.80 -12.81
N LEU A 15 -1.02 15.15 -13.95
CA LEU A 15 -0.27 15.77 -15.05
C LEU A 15 -0.98 16.98 -15.65
N GLU A 16 -2.28 17.07 -15.51
CA GLU A 16 -3.10 18.18 -15.96
C GLU A 16 -3.11 19.36 -14.98
N SER A 17 -2.56 19.18 -13.78
CA SER A 17 -2.45 20.23 -12.78
C SER A 17 -1.52 21.37 -13.22
N PRO A 18 -1.75 22.62 -12.77
CA PRO A 18 -0.87 23.74 -13.07
C PRO A 18 0.58 23.52 -12.63
N GLN A 19 0.78 22.86 -11.47
CA GLN A 19 2.10 22.56 -10.93
C GLN A 19 2.86 21.57 -11.81
N ALA A 20 2.22 20.47 -12.24
CA ALA A 20 2.83 19.49 -13.12
C ALA A 20 3.19 20.08 -14.49
N ARG A 21 2.35 20.95 -15.04
CA ARG A 21 2.62 21.67 -16.30
C ARG A 21 3.81 22.60 -16.18
N GLU A 22 3.99 23.26 -15.04
CA GLU A 22 5.14 24.14 -14.79
C GLU A 22 6.45 23.34 -14.68
N VAL A 23 6.45 22.24 -13.95
CA VAL A 23 7.62 21.33 -13.81
C VAL A 23 8.00 20.75 -15.18
N SER A 24 7.03 20.28 -15.95
CA SER A 24 7.26 19.77 -17.30
C SER A 24 7.88 20.82 -18.23
N ARG A 25 7.47 22.09 -18.12
CA ARG A 25 8.07 23.21 -18.89
C ARG A 25 9.50 23.55 -18.43
N LYS A 26 9.81 23.44 -17.13
CA LYS A 26 11.16 23.66 -16.59
C LYS A 26 12.12 22.53 -16.98
N ARG A 27 11.63 21.29 -17.06
CA ARG A 27 12.40 20.11 -17.45
C ARG A 27 12.96 20.18 -18.88
N SER A 28 12.23 20.81 -19.80
CA SER A 28 12.71 21.07 -21.16
C SER A 28 13.91 22.04 -21.21
N ARG A 29 14.28 22.66 -20.08
CA ARG A 29 15.35 23.67 -19.98
C ARG A 29 16.54 23.29 -19.12
N SER A 30 16.50 22.22 -18.33
CA SER A 30 17.62 21.81 -17.47
C SER A 30 17.68 20.29 -17.29
N VAL A 31 18.61 19.68 -18.01
CA VAL A 31 19.08 18.31 -17.72
C VAL A 31 20.16 18.45 -16.65
N ALA A 32 19.81 18.41 -15.38
CA ALA A 32 20.78 18.09 -14.34
C ALA A 32 20.14 18.01 -12.93
N GLN A 33 20.56 16.98 -12.24
CA GLN A 33 20.70 16.84 -10.78
C GLN A 33 19.44 16.59 -9.93
N GLY A 34 19.40 15.37 -9.45
CA GLY A 34 18.64 14.99 -8.27
C GLY A 34 18.51 13.47 -8.19
N ALA A 35 19.41 12.79 -7.48
CA ALA A 35 19.16 11.44 -7.00
C ALA A 35 18.03 11.53 -5.98
N ARG A 36 16.80 11.36 -6.43
CA ARG A 36 15.59 11.39 -5.62
C ARG A 36 14.86 10.06 -5.77
N MET A 37 14.00 9.75 -4.83
CA MET A 37 13.19 8.54 -4.67
C MET A 37 12.58 7.99 -5.98
N GLY A 38 12.29 8.84 -6.94
CA GLY A 38 11.72 8.47 -8.24
C GLY A 38 12.59 7.62 -9.18
N SER A 39 13.88 7.41 -8.89
CA SER A 39 14.74 6.65 -9.82
C SER A 39 14.40 5.17 -9.86
N GLY A 40 14.02 4.57 -8.74
CA GLY A 40 13.63 3.16 -8.64
C GLY A 40 12.24 2.88 -9.22
N LEU A 41 11.31 3.83 -9.12
CA LEU A 41 9.95 3.69 -9.64
C LEU A 41 9.81 4.02 -11.13
N ARG A 42 10.75 4.77 -11.71
CA ARG A 42 10.69 5.22 -13.11
C ARG A 42 10.70 4.13 -14.17
N GLY A 43 10.98 2.90 -13.79
CA GLY A 43 10.95 1.74 -14.70
C GLY A 43 9.83 0.74 -14.39
N LEU A 44 9.05 1.00 -13.34
CA LEU A 44 7.94 0.15 -12.96
C LEU A 44 6.68 0.57 -13.73
N ASN A 45 5.89 -0.42 -14.10
CA ASN A 45 4.57 -0.24 -14.67
C ASN A 45 3.63 -1.16 -13.89
N PHE A 46 2.57 -0.60 -13.38
CA PHE A 46 1.58 -1.32 -12.59
C PHE A 46 0.37 -1.63 -13.47
N ASP A 47 0.07 -2.92 -13.63
CA ASP A 47 -1.07 -3.36 -14.42
C ASP A 47 -2.40 -3.11 -13.67
N PRO A 48 -3.51 -2.89 -14.39
CA PRO A 48 -4.83 -2.77 -13.78
C PRO A 48 -5.19 -3.99 -12.92
N LEU A 49 -5.87 -3.77 -11.79
CA LEU A 49 -6.31 -4.79 -10.85
C LEU A 49 -7.85 -4.92 -10.82
N PRO A 50 -8.48 -5.53 -11.84
CA PRO A 50 -9.94 -5.66 -11.88
C PRO A 50 -10.49 -6.55 -10.74
N GLY A 51 -9.68 -7.46 -10.21
CA GLY A 51 -10.02 -8.27 -9.05
C GLY A 51 -10.12 -7.43 -7.77
N ALA A 52 -9.23 -6.47 -7.60
CA ALA A 52 -9.23 -5.57 -6.43
C ALA A 52 -10.45 -4.64 -6.43
N GLU A 53 -10.85 -4.12 -7.58
CA GLU A 53 -12.08 -3.32 -7.70
C GLU A 53 -13.31 -4.12 -7.26
N LYS A 54 -13.48 -5.34 -7.80
CA LYS A 54 -14.57 -6.25 -7.43
C LYS A 54 -14.53 -6.64 -5.96
N GLU A 55 -13.35 -6.86 -5.39
CA GLU A 55 -13.18 -7.14 -3.98
C GLU A 55 -13.74 -5.99 -3.14
N GLY A 56 -13.39 -4.74 -3.46
CA GLY A 56 -13.91 -3.57 -2.78
C GLY A 56 -15.44 -3.44 -2.86
N GLU A 57 -16.02 -3.69 -4.04
CA GLU A 57 -17.47 -3.67 -4.25
C GLU A 57 -18.20 -4.73 -3.41
N VAL A 58 -17.70 -5.96 -3.40
CA VAL A 58 -18.29 -7.06 -2.61
C VAL A 58 -18.20 -6.76 -1.11
N ILE A 59 -17.06 -6.27 -0.64
CA ILE A 59 -16.90 -5.87 0.77
C ILE A 59 -17.89 -4.75 1.13
N LYS A 60 -18.11 -3.79 0.22
CA LYS A 60 -19.12 -2.73 0.41
C LYS A 60 -20.51 -3.31 0.57
N VAL A 61 -20.92 -4.28 -0.26
CA VAL A 61 -22.21 -4.97 -0.13
C VAL A 61 -22.33 -5.67 1.23
N VAL A 62 -21.33 -6.44 1.63
CA VAL A 62 -21.31 -7.11 2.94
C VAL A 62 -21.40 -6.10 4.09
N SER A 63 -20.75 -4.95 3.95
CA SER A 63 -20.81 -3.89 4.96
C SER A 63 -22.20 -3.25 5.05
N ASP A 64 -22.85 -3.02 3.92
CA ASP A 64 -24.22 -2.46 3.87
C ASP A 64 -25.24 -3.43 4.46
N GLU A 65 -25.10 -4.75 4.23
CA GLU A 65 -25.93 -5.78 4.87
C GLU A 65 -25.80 -5.79 6.40
N LYS A 66 -24.67 -5.30 6.92
CA LYS A 66 -24.42 -5.14 8.36
C LYS A 66 -24.73 -3.72 8.87
N GLU A 67 -25.43 -2.92 8.07
CA GLU A 67 -25.82 -1.54 8.38
C GLU A 67 -24.62 -0.64 8.79
N ARG A 68 -23.41 -0.94 8.25
CA ARG A 68 -22.19 -0.17 8.52
C ARG A 68 -22.04 0.98 7.52
N LYS A 69 -21.78 2.17 8.02
CA LYS A 69 -21.46 3.31 7.15
C LYS A 69 -20.09 3.09 6.48
N THR A 70 -20.09 2.95 5.14
CA THR A 70 -18.89 2.65 4.37
C THR A 70 -18.73 3.61 3.20
N SER A 71 -17.56 4.22 3.10
CA SER A 71 -17.12 4.96 1.92
C SER A 71 -16.24 4.06 1.08
N ILE A 72 -16.45 4.04 -0.24
CA ILE A 72 -15.63 3.30 -1.20
C ILE A 72 -15.13 4.26 -2.27
N PHE A 73 -13.85 4.11 -2.61
CA PHE A 73 -13.17 4.81 -3.69
C PHE A 73 -12.52 3.78 -4.60
N THR A 74 -12.86 3.81 -5.89
CA THR A 74 -12.33 2.89 -6.90
C THR A 74 -11.83 3.66 -8.11
N LEU A 75 -11.02 3.00 -8.93
CA LEU A 75 -10.49 3.55 -10.18
C LEU A 75 -9.87 4.94 -9.95
N GLN A 76 -10.34 5.95 -10.69
CA GLN A 76 -9.82 7.32 -10.64
C GLN A 76 -10.04 8.03 -9.29
N SER A 77 -10.96 7.53 -8.45
CA SER A 77 -11.20 8.07 -7.11
C SER A 77 -10.36 7.43 -6.01
N ALA A 78 -9.71 6.28 -6.28
CA ALA A 78 -8.81 5.61 -5.35
C ALA A 78 -7.45 6.32 -5.29
N GLU A 79 -7.46 7.56 -4.82
CA GLU A 79 -6.29 8.42 -4.69
C GLU A 79 -5.68 8.31 -3.29
N GLU A 80 -4.39 8.54 -3.19
CA GLU A 80 -3.64 8.65 -1.94
C GLU A 80 -4.20 9.75 -1.02
N GLN A 81 -4.67 10.85 -1.62
CA GLN A 81 -5.27 11.97 -0.93
C GLN A 81 -6.43 11.57 0.00
N GLN A 82 -7.19 10.53 -0.35
CA GLN A 82 -8.28 10.03 0.49
C GLN A 82 -7.80 9.57 1.88
N LEU A 83 -6.55 9.09 2.00
CA LEU A 83 -5.96 8.70 3.26
C LEU A 83 -5.44 9.91 4.05
N ARG A 84 -4.89 10.89 3.37
CA ARG A 84 -4.35 12.12 3.99
C ARG A 84 -5.45 13.05 4.52
N GLU A 85 -6.62 13.04 3.87
CA GLU A 85 -7.78 13.84 4.27
C GLU A 85 -8.64 13.19 5.37
N ILE A 86 -8.21 12.05 5.91
CA ILE A 86 -8.89 11.41 7.04
C ILE A 86 -8.87 12.36 8.24
N THR A 87 -10.03 12.92 8.58
CA THR A 87 -10.22 13.75 9.78
C THR A 87 -10.67 12.97 11.00
N ARG A 88 -11.20 11.77 10.78
CA ARG A 88 -11.59 10.81 11.80
C ARG A 88 -11.16 9.42 11.37
N PRO A 89 -10.30 8.75 12.13
CA PRO A 89 -9.84 7.40 11.80
C PRO A 89 -11.01 6.47 11.55
N PRO A 90 -11.05 5.75 10.42
CA PRO A 90 -12.09 4.76 10.17
C PRO A 90 -11.90 3.57 11.09
N GLU A 91 -12.98 2.96 11.57
CA GLU A 91 -12.91 1.72 12.35
C GLU A 91 -12.16 0.62 11.57
N VAL A 92 -12.40 0.57 10.26
CA VAL A 92 -11.76 -0.37 9.32
C VAL A 92 -11.31 0.39 8.09
N LEU A 93 -10.05 0.16 7.69
CA LEU A 93 -9.46 0.62 6.45
C LEU A 93 -9.10 -0.59 5.60
N HIS A 94 -9.64 -0.67 4.39
CA HIS A 94 -9.31 -1.71 3.42
C HIS A 94 -8.66 -1.08 2.19
N ILE A 95 -7.46 -1.54 1.83
CA ILE A 95 -6.70 -1.07 0.67
C ILE A 95 -6.38 -2.27 -0.22
N ALA A 96 -6.99 -2.30 -1.41
CA ALA A 96 -6.75 -3.32 -2.42
C ALA A 96 -6.04 -2.69 -3.63
N THR A 97 -4.72 -2.87 -3.69
CA THR A 97 -3.85 -2.25 -4.71
C THR A 97 -2.55 -3.05 -4.86
N HIS A 98 -1.61 -2.55 -5.68
CA HIS A 98 -0.25 -3.06 -5.69
C HIS A 98 0.56 -2.52 -4.52
N GLY A 99 1.28 -3.42 -3.84
CA GLY A 99 2.42 -3.07 -3.00
C GLY A 99 3.71 -3.11 -3.82
N PHE A 100 4.74 -2.42 -3.37
CA PHE A 100 6.06 -2.51 -3.95
C PHE A 100 7.16 -2.39 -2.89
N PHE A 101 8.31 -2.99 -3.22
CA PHE A 101 9.54 -2.82 -2.47
C PHE A 101 10.69 -2.60 -3.44
N LEU A 102 11.36 -1.44 -3.32
CA LEU A 102 12.50 -1.09 -4.16
C LEU A 102 13.79 -1.63 -3.54
N LYS A 103 14.57 -2.38 -4.32
CA LYS A 103 15.91 -2.81 -3.90
C LYS A 103 16.81 -1.61 -3.67
N GLU A 104 17.77 -1.79 -2.78
CA GLU A 104 18.84 -0.81 -2.59
C GLU A 104 19.63 -0.63 -3.89
N ASP A 105 19.75 0.61 -4.35
CA ASP A 105 20.65 0.93 -5.46
C ASP A 105 22.10 0.92 -4.95
N GLU A 106 22.74 -0.25 -5.00
CA GLU A 106 24.16 -0.41 -4.58
C GLU A 106 25.11 0.58 -5.26
N LYS A 107 24.82 1.00 -6.50
CA LYS A 107 25.66 1.97 -7.21
C LYS A 107 25.50 3.36 -6.60
N LEU A 108 24.28 3.73 -6.22
CA LEU A 108 23.99 4.98 -5.54
C LEU A 108 24.57 4.96 -4.13
N SER A 109 24.38 3.89 -3.37
CA SER A 109 24.94 3.71 -2.02
C SER A 109 26.47 3.77 -2.03
N LYS A 110 27.16 3.11 -2.98
CA LYS A 110 28.63 3.18 -3.13
C LYS A 110 29.12 4.58 -3.51
N ARG A 111 28.39 5.32 -4.37
CA ARG A 111 28.73 6.72 -4.71
C ARG A 111 28.59 7.64 -3.51
N ILE A 112 27.55 7.47 -2.72
CA ILE A 112 27.29 8.26 -1.52
C ILE A 112 28.31 7.96 -0.42
N GLN A 113 28.65 6.68 -0.17
CA GLN A 113 29.73 6.30 0.75
C GLN A 113 31.08 6.88 0.32
N GLY A 114 31.35 6.94 -0.99
CA GLY A 114 32.55 7.59 -1.53
C GLY A 114 32.60 9.09 -1.22
N LEU A 115 31.47 9.78 -1.26
CA LEU A 115 31.35 11.21 -0.94
C LEU A 115 31.42 11.47 0.58
N ALA A 116 30.91 10.54 1.41
CA ALA A 116 30.91 10.66 2.87
C ALA A 116 32.30 10.50 3.49
N ARG A 117 33.23 9.81 2.82
CA ARG A 117 34.65 9.70 3.28
C ARG A 117 35.43 11.02 3.25
N GLY A 118 34.85 12.08 2.69
CA GLY A 118 35.41 13.44 2.64
C GLY A 118 35.16 14.35 3.85
N GLY A 119 34.82 13.81 5.00
CA GLY A 119 34.78 14.55 6.30
C GLY A 119 33.53 15.41 6.50
N GLY A 120 32.72 15.02 7.43
CA GLY A 120 31.59 15.80 7.98
C GLY A 120 30.49 14.88 8.47
N ASN A 121 30.05 15.15 9.71
CA ASN A 121 28.97 14.46 10.39
C ASN A 121 27.64 14.74 9.68
N ARG A 122 27.42 14.15 8.49
CA ARG A 122 26.17 14.25 7.73
C ARG A 122 25.38 12.99 7.93
N LEU A 123 24.14 13.13 8.30
CA LEU A 123 23.14 12.07 8.30
C LEU A 123 23.16 11.36 6.92
N PRO A 124 23.03 10.02 6.88
CA PRO A 124 22.92 9.30 5.63
C PRO A 124 21.82 9.91 4.77
N PRO A 125 22.03 9.99 3.45
CA PRO A 125 21.02 10.57 2.58
C PRO A 125 19.74 9.73 2.60
N PRO A 126 18.58 10.36 2.34
CA PRO A 126 17.27 9.72 2.36
C PRO A 126 17.14 8.46 1.51
N ALA A 127 18.04 8.26 0.54
CA ALA A 127 18.05 7.11 -0.35
C ALA A 127 18.27 5.75 0.36
N ASP A 128 18.85 5.74 1.57
CA ASP A 128 19.11 4.52 2.34
C ASP A 128 18.00 4.19 3.37
N ASN A 129 16.91 4.95 3.37
CA ASN A 129 15.82 4.68 4.30
C ASN A 129 14.87 3.59 3.74
N PRO A 130 14.81 2.40 4.35
CA PRO A 130 13.93 1.31 3.89
C PRO A 130 12.46 1.71 3.82
N LEU A 131 12.02 2.64 4.68
CA LEU A 131 10.63 3.13 4.71
C LEU A 131 10.25 3.95 3.46
N LEU A 132 11.23 4.48 2.72
CA LEU A 132 11.01 5.14 1.44
C LEU A 132 11.01 4.16 0.27
N ARG A 133 11.43 2.92 0.49
CA ARG A 133 11.52 1.88 -0.56
C ARG A 133 10.30 0.96 -0.59
N ALA A 134 9.51 0.93 0.47
CA ALA A 134 8.26 0.20 0.57
C ALA A 134 7.08 1.14 0.41
N GLY A 135 6.06 0.76 -0.33
CA GLY A 135 4.89 1.60 -0.52
C GLY A 135 3.73 0.89 -1.20
N LEU A 136 2.65 1.63 -1.34
CA LEU A 136 1.42 1.25 -2.04
C LEU A 136 1.22 2.15 -3.25
N ALA A 137 0.75 1.56 -4.34
CA ALA A 137 0.48 2.26 -5.59
C ALA A 137 -0.97 2.77 -5.60
N PHE A 138 -1.17 4.03 -6.02
CA PHE A 138 -2.48 4.65 -6.14
C PHE A 138 -2.70 5.23 -7.53
N THR A 139 -3.86 5.82 -7.72
CA THR A 139 -4.30 6.41 -8.99
C THR A 139 -3.25 7.36 -9.57
N GLY A 140 -2.91 7.17 -10.83
CA GLY A 140 -2.00 8.02 -11.60
C GLY A 140 -0.52 7.67 -11.47
N LEU A 141 -0.13 6.64 -10.70
CA LEU A 141 1.29 6.34 -10.47
C LEU A 141 2.08 6.13 -11.77
N ASN A 142 1.57 5.33 -12.72
CA ASN A 142 2.27 5.10 -13.99
C ASN A 142 2.49 6.41 -14.77
N ALA A 143 1.45 7.23 -14.83
CA ALA A 143 1.50 8.52 -15.53
C ALA A 143 2.44 9.51 -14.84
N ASN A 144 2.50 9.49 -13.50
CA ASN A 144 3.29 10.41 -12.68
C ASN A 144 4.74 9.93 -12.49
N ALA A 145 5.03 8.65 -12.70
CA ALA A 145 6.36 8.04 -12.49
C ALA A 145 7.53 8.85 -13.07
N PRO A 146 7.42 9.49 -14.27
CA PRO A 146 8.48 10.33 -14.79
C PRO A 146 8.75 11.58 -13.96
N LEU A 147 7.78 12.05 -13.17
CA LEU A 147 7.82 13.32 -12.41
C LEU A 147 8.05 13.09 -10.92
N LEU A 148 8.09 11.84 -10.44
CA LEU A 148 8.30 11.53 -9.04
C LEU A 148 9.57 12.18 -8.49
N GLY A 149 9.43 12.86 -7.36
CA GLY A 149 10.49 13.63 -6.71
C GLY A 149 10.83 14.97 -7.38
N GLU A 150 10.13 15.36 -8.42
CA GLU A 150 10.24 16.70 -9.07
C GLU A 150 9.01 17.56 -8.79
N ILE A 151 7.87 16.94 -8.54
CA ILE A 151 6.65 17.58 -8.07
C ILE A 151 6.59 17.34 -6.57
N ASP A 152 6.55 18.42 -5.82
CA ASP A 152 6.29 18.39 -4.38
C ASP A 152 4.77 18.34 -4.21
N THR A 153 4.22 17.14 -4.40
CA THR A 153 2.79 16.90 -4.25
C THR A 153 2.60 15.69 -3.35
N ASP A 154 1.75 15.89 -2.37
CA ASP A 154 1.31 14.84 -1.47
C ASP A 154 0.32 13.86 -2.12
N ASN A 155 0.16 13.87 -3.43
CA ASN A 155 -0.76 13.01 -4.18
C ASN A 155 -0.13 12.61 -5.52
N ASP A 156 1.06 12.01 -5.45
CA ASP A 156 1.81 11.58 -6.64
C ASP A 156 1.45 10.13 -7.08
N GLY A 157 0.56 9.49 -6.34
CA GLY A 157 0.12 8.11 -6.56
C GLY A 157 0.98 7.09 -5.82
N VAL A 158 1.84 7.53 -4.90
CA VAL A 158 2.70 6.68 -4.08
C VAL A 158 2.46 6.96 -2.60
N LEU A 159 2.04 5.98 -1.84
CA LEU A 159 2.04 6.06 -0.38
C LEU A 159 3.18 5.20 0.17
N THR A 160 4.27 5.83 0.57
CA THR A 160 5.42 5.15 1.16
C THR A 160 5.15 4.74 2.60
N ALA A 161 5.90 3.76 3.11
CA ALA A 161 5.85 3.40 4.52
C ALA A 161 6.21 4.58 5.45
N MET A 162 7.06 5.50 4.99
CA MET A 162 7.38 6.73 5.72
C MET A 162 6.16 7.66 5.80
N GLU A 163 5.39 7.79 4.75
CA GLU A 163 4.19 8.64 4.72
C GLU A 163 3.07 8.06 5.55
N VAL A 164 2.95 6.73 5.59
CA VAL A 164 2.01 6.04 6.48
C VAL A 164 2.22 6.43 7.94
N LEU A 165 3.47 6.64 8.40
CA LEU A 165 3.77 7.09 9.77
C LEU A 165 3.17 8.46 10.11
N ASN A 166 2.88 9.28 9.10
CA ASN A 166 2.29 10.61 9.30
C ASN A 166 0.76 10.60 9.28
N LEU A 167 0.12 9.44 9.01
CA LEU A 167 -1.33 9.32 9.07
C LEU A 167 -1.77 9.21 10.54
N ASP A 168 -2.86 9.90 10.88
CA ASP A 168 -3.51 9.71 12.18
C ASP A 168 -4.56 8.59 12.07
N LEU A 169 -4.15 7.38 12.42
CA LEU A 169 -5.00 6.18 12.42
C LEU A 169 -5.28 5.68 13.85
N ALA A 170 -5.02 6.52 14.86
CA ALA A 170 -5.30 6.17 16.26
C ALA A 170 -6.79 5.86 16.47
N GLY A 171 -7.08 4.61 16.85
CA GLY A 171 -8.46 4.10 16.98
C GLY A 171 -8.96 3.28 15.80
N THR A 172 -8.22 3.18 14.72
CA THR A 172 -8.48 2.20 13.65
C THR A 172 -8.25 0.79 14.18
N GLN A 173 -9.30 -0.02 14.19
CA GLN A 173 -9.24 -1.39 14.73
C GLN A 173 -8.56 -2.35 13.76
N LEU A 174 -8.73 -2.12 12.46
CA LEU A 174 -8.25 -3.03 11.43
C LEU A 174 -7.83 -2.27 10.16
N VAL A 175 -6.61 -2.56 9.69
CA VAL A 175 -6.18 -2.27 8.32
C VAL A 175 -6.02 -3.58 7.58
N VAL A 176 -6.63 -3.69 6.41
CA VAL A 176 -6.44 -4.81 5.48
C VAL A 176 -5.70 -4.30 4.24
N LEU A 177 -4.52 -4.86 4.01
CA LEU A 177 -3.71 -4.62 2.83
C LEU A 177 -3.86 -5.82 1.90
N SER A 178 -4.84 -5.77 1.02
CA SER A 178 -5.00 -6.70 -0.10
C SER A 178 -4.10 -6.23 -1.23
N ALA A 179 -2.80 -6.25 -0.95
CA ALA A 179 -1.74 -5.78 -1.83
C ALA A 179 -0.67 -6.87 -1.87
N CYS A 180 -0.54 -7.51 -3.03
CA CYS A 180 0.53 -8.45 -3.25
C CYS A 180 1.82 -7.67 -3.49
N GLU A 181 2.93 -8.09 -2.88
CA GLU A 181 4.26 -7.70 -3.34
C GLU A 181 4.42 -8.31 -4.74
N THR A 182 3.95 -7.60 -5.76
CA THR A 182 4.25 -7.99 -7.13
C THR A 182 5.74 -7.79 -7.33
N GLY A 183 6.46 -8.92 -7.27
CA GLY A 183 7.88 -8.98 -7.44
C GLY A 183 8.35 -8.49 -8.79
N LEU A 184 8.46 -7.19 -8.96
CA LEU A 184 9.35 -6.62 -9.96
C LEU A 184 10.78 -6.63 -9.39
N GLY A 185 11.26 -7.83 -9.08
CA GLY A 185 12.59 -8.10 -8.57
C GLY A 185 12.56 -9.10 -7.43
N GLU A 186 13.54 -10.03 -7.39
CA GLU A 186 13.66 -11.07 -6.36
C GLU A 186 13.35 -10.55 -4.96
N ILE A 187 12.39 -11.20 -4.31
CA ILE A 187 11.96 -10.94 -2.96
C ILE A 187 13.17 -11.07 -2.04
N HIS A 188 13.67 -9.97 -1.49
CA HIS A 188 14.47 -10.03 -0.28
C HIS A 188 13.50 -10.12 0.90
N GLU A 189 13.11 -11.37 1.21
CA GLU A 189 12.61 -11.87 2.48
C GLU A 189 11.88 -10.86 3.37
N GLY A 190 10.67 -10.43 2.97
CA GLY A 190 9.71 -9.84 3.92
C GLY A 190 9.99 -8.41 4.40
N GLU A 191 11.11 -7.77 4.09
CA GLU A 191 11.47 -6.45 4.62
C GLU A 191 10.48 -5.34 4.22
N GLY A 192 9.98 -5.35 2.98
CA GLY A 192 9.02 -4.36 2.52
C GLY A 192 7.66 -4.47 3.20
N VAL A 193 7.16 -5.70 3.34
CA VAL A 193 5.90 -5.97 4.05
C VAL A 193 6.04 -5.65 5.54
N TYR A 194 7.19 -5.94 6.15
CA TYR A 194 7.48 -5.54 7.52
C TYR A 194 7.47 -4.03 7.70
N GLY A 195 8.02 -3.28 6.76
CA GLY A 195 8.04 -1.82 6.78
C GLY A 195 6.64 -1.22 6.78
N LEU A 196 5.81 -1.57 5.80
CA LEU A 196 4.43 -1.09 5.69
C LEU A 196 3.58 -1.50 6.91
N ARG A 197 3.59 -2.77 7.28
CA ARG A 197 2.84 -3.26 8.45
C ARG A 197 3.20 -2.49 9.71
N ARG A 198 4.50 -2.33 9.97
CA ARG A 198 4.99 -1.62 11.13
C ARG A 198 4.58 -0.15 11.11
N SER A 199 4.66 0.49 9.96
CA SER A 199 4.25 1.89 9.82
C SER A 199 2.76 2.08 10.13
N PHE A 200 1.88 1.20 9.68
CA PHE A 200 0.46 1.24 10.06
C PHE A 200 0.25 1.02 11.57
N GLN A 201 1.00 0.11 12.19
CA GLN A 201 0.93 -0.09 13.64
C GLN A 201 1.42 1.13 14.42
N GLU A 202 2.51 1.76 13.99
CA GLU A 202 3.04 2.99 14.59
C GLU A 202 2.12 4.19 14.37
N ALA A 203 1.35 4.21 13.26
CA ALA A 203 0.28 5.18 13.02
C ALA A 203 -0.97 4.98 13.90
N GLY A 204 -0.98 3.96 14.77
CA GLY A 204 -2.02 3.73 15.77
C GLY A 204 -3.04 2.64 15.46
N VAL A 205 -2.78 1.81 14.44
CA VAL A 205 -3.67 0.71 14.04
C VAL A 205 -3.54 -0.49 14.98
N SER A 206 -4.66 -1.03 15.45
CA SER A 206 -4.67 -2.18 16.38
C SER A 206 -4.34 -3.51 15.70
N ASN A 207 -4.83 -3.73 14.48
CA ASN A 207 -4.58 -4.98 13.75
C ASN A 207 -4.28 -4.67 12.28
N VAL A 208 -3.28 -5.35 11.72
CA VAL A 208 -2.95 -5.28 10.29
C VAL A 208 -3.05 -6.66 9.68
N VAL A 209 -3.87 -6.79 8.66
CA VAL A 209 -3.98 -7.97 7.79
C VAL A 209 -3.26 -7.67 6.50
N ASN A 210 -2.35 -8.52 6.09
CA ASN A 210 -1.62 -8.37 4.83
C ASN A 210 -1.41 -9.72 4.14
N SER A 211 -1.34 -9.70 2.81
CA SER A 211 -0.91 -10.83 2.00
C SER A 211 0.62 -10.82 1.81
N PHE A 212 1.22 -12.00 1.65
CA PHE A 212 2.67 -12.14 1.49
C PHE A 212 3.12 -12.46 0.06
N TRP A 213 2.23 -12.95 -0.78
CA TRP A 213 2.52 -13.28 -2.18
C TRP A 213 1.28 -13.13 -3.04
N GLU A 214 1.48 -13.19 -4.36
CA GLU A 214 0.42 -13.12 -5.35
C GLU A 214 -0.49 -14.35 -5.28
N VAL A 215 -1.79 -14.11 -5.18
CA VAL A 215 -2.82 -15.15 -5.19
C VAL A 215 -3.82 -14.92 -6.27
N SER A 216 -4.58 -15.97 -6.53
CA SER A 216 -5.78 -15.87 -7.37
C SER A 216 -6.75 -14.83 -6.81
N ASP A 217 -7.09 -13.84 -7.62
CA ASP A 217 -8.09 -12.80 -7.29
C ASP A 217 -9.39 -13.40 -6.76
N ALA A 218 -9.87 -14.49 -7.39
CA ALA A 218 -11.10 -15.15 -6.99
C ALA A 218 -11.01 -15.80 -5.59
N GLY A 219 -9.85 -16.41 -5.26
CA GLY A 219 -9.60 -16.99 -3.94
C GLY A 219 -9.52 -15.92 -2.86
N THR A 220 -8.82 -14.82 -3.14
CA THR A 220 -8.71 -13.68 -2.22
C THR A 220 -10.07 -13.02 -2.00
N GLN A 221 -10.81 -12.75 -3.08
CA GLN A 221 -12.15 -12.18 -2.99
C GLN A 221 -13.09 -13.04 -2.13
N LEU A 222 -13.08 -14.38 -2.33
CA LEU A 222 -13.90 -15.30 -1.55
C LEU A 222 -13.51 -15.28 -0.07
N LEU A 223 -12.20 -15.35 0.23
CA LEU A 223 -11.71 -15.31 1.60
C LEU A 223 -12.08 -14.00 2.29
N MET A 224 -11.88 -12.85 1.61
CA MET A 224 -12.25 -11.54 2.17
C MET A 224 -13.75 -11.41 2.38
N THR A 225 -14.57 -11.89 1.46
CA THR A 225 -16.02 -11.90 1.63
C THR A 225 -16.44 -12.66 2.91
N LYS A 226 -15.91 -13.88 3.09
CA LYS A 226 -16.17 -14.70 4.28
C LYS A 226 -15.65 -14.06 5.55
N PHE A 227 -14.45 -13.50 5.51
CA PHE A 227 -13.84 -12.78 6.62
C PHE A 227 -14.68 -11.59 7.06
N TYR A 228 -15.04 -10.72 6.13
CA TYR A 228 -15.81 -9.51 6.45
C TYR A 228 -17.24 -9.81 6.93
N ALA A 229 -17.88 -10.84 6.39
CA ALA A 229 -19.19 -11.28 6.86
C ALA A 229 -19.19 -11.63 8.35
N LYS A 230 -18.11 -12.27 8.84
CA LYS A 230 -17.91 -12.66 10.24
C LYS A 230 -17.44 -11.48 11.09
N PHE A 231 -16.42 -10.78 10.63
CA PHE A 231 -15.82 -9.66 11.37
C PHE A 231 -16.82 -8.53 11.60
N LEU A 232 -17.52 -8.08 10.56
CA LEU A 232 -18.55 -7.05 10.67
C LEU A 232 -19.80 -7.54 11.43
N GLY A 233 -19.96 -8.85 11.57
CA GLY A 233 -20.94 -9.49 12.45
C GLY A 233 -20.54 -9.47 13.93
N GLY A 234 -19.37 -8.92 14.29
CA GLY A 234 -18.91 -8.76 15.68
C GLY A 234 -17.88 -9.82 16.13
N MET A 235 -17.45 -10.71 15.24
CA MET A 235 -16.39 -11.67 15.57
C MET A 235 -15.02 -10.98 15.60
N PRO A 236 -14.13 -11.26 16.58
CA PRO A 236 -12.77 -10.74 16.56
C PRO A 236 -12.03 -11.07 15.25
N ALA A 237 -11.19 -10.15 14.75
CA ALA A 237 -10.55 -10.27 13.44
C ALA A 237 -9.78 -11.59 13.26
N ARG A 238 -9.03 -12.03 14.29
CA ARG A 238 -8.28 -13.29 14.25
C ARG A 238 -9.21 -14.51 14.11
N GLU A 239 -10.28 -14.54 14.88
CA GLU A 239 -11.26 -15.63 14.84
C GLU A 239 -12.03 -15.61 13.50
N ALA A 240 -12.46 -14.45 13.04
CA ALA A 240 -13.13 -14.29 11.76
C ALA A 240 -12.27 -14.80 10.60
N MET A 241 -10.98 -14.49 10.60
CA MET A 241 -10.04 -14.98 9.58
C MET A 241 -9.84 -16.49 9.68
N ARG A 242 -9.71 -17.03 10.90
CA ARG A 242 -9.60 -18.47 11.11
C ARG A 242 -10.82 -19.22 10.58
N GLU A 243 -12.02 -18.75 10.93
CA GLU A 243 -13.27 -19.39 10.51
C GLU A 243 -13.48 -19.24 8.98
N ALA A 244 -13.13 -18.08 8.39
CA ALA A 244 -13.18 -17.91 6.95
C ALA A 244 -12.27 -18.92 6.22
N ARG A 245 -11.06 -19.16 6.73
CA ARG A 245 -10.15 -20.17 6.18
C ARG A 245 -10.68 -21.59 6.33
N LEU A 246 -11.27 -21.92 7.48
CA LEU A 246 -11.85 -23.26 7.70
C LEU A 246 -12.97 -23.53 6.69
N GLU A 247 -13.82 -22.55 6.42
CA GLU A 247 -14.84 -22.68 5.38
C GLU A 247 -14.27 -22.82 3.96
N MET A 248 -13.11 -22.22 3.67
CA MET A 248 -12.44 -22.41 2.38
C MET A 248 -11.85 -23.81 2.24
N LEU A 249 -11.39 -24.44 3.34
CA LEU A 249 -10.92 -25.83 3.34
C LEU A 249 -12.00 -26.84 2.91
N GLU A 250 -13.27 -26.52 3.14
CA GLU A 250 -14.39 -27.37 2.73
C GLU A 250 -14.63 -27.31 1.21
N THR A 251 -14.01 -26.35 0.51
CA THR A 251 -14.13 -26.14 -0.93
C THR A 251 -12.91 -26.75 -1.63
N LEU A 252 -13.08 -27.82 -2.41
CA LEU A 252 -11.97 -28.54 -3.08
C LEU A 252 -11.07 -27.60 -3.91
N GLU A 253 -11.64 -26.60 -4.55
CA GLU A 253 -10.94 -25.64 -5.41
C GLU A 253 -9.94 -24.76 -4.63
N TRP A 254 -10.27 -24.38 -3.37
CA TRP A 254 -9.52 -23.41 -2.58
C TRP A 254 -8.86 -24.00 -1.33
N SER A 255 -8.90 -25.33 -1.17
CA SER A 255 -8.38 -26.03 0.01
C SER A 255 -6.85 -26.13 0.08
N ALA A 256 -6.14 -25.80 -1.01
CA ALA A 256 -4.69 -25.87 -1.01
C ALA A 256 -4.07 -24.86 -0.01
N PRO A 257 -3.04 -25.26 0.76
CA PRO A 257 -2.35 -24.39 1.71
C PRO A 257 -1.85 -23.08 1.10
N TYR A 258 -1.55 -23.08 -0.19
CA TYR A 258 -1.14 -21.91 -0.95
C TYR A 258 -2.16 -20.76 -0.86
N TYR A 259 -3.47 -21.05 -0.89
CA TYR A 259 -4.53 -20.02 -0.80
C TYR A 259 -4.82 -19.62 0.65
N LEU A 260 -4.50 -20.44 1.62
CA LEU A 260 -4.93 -20.27 3.01
C LEU A 260 -3.85 -19.68 3.93
N SER A 261 -2.57 -19.94 3.64
CA SER A 261 -1.45 -19.45 4.46
C SER A 261 -1.01 -18.01 4.13
N LEU A 262 -1.61 -17.42 3.13
CA LEU A 262 -1.24 -16.18 2.47
C LEU A 262 -1.43 -14.93 3.30
N ILE A 263 -2.46 -14.88 4.12
CA ILE A 263 -2.90 -13.68 4.82
C ILE A 263 -2.56 -13.83 6.31
N HIS A 264 -1.83 -12.86 6.82
CA HIS A 264 -1.45 -12.82 8.22
C HIS A 264 -2.10 -11.65 8.94
N ILE A 265 -2.53 -11.88 10.19
CA ILE A 265 -2.98 -10.83 11.11
C ILE A 265 -1.88 -10.59 12.11
N SER A 266 -1.44 -9.36 12.22
CA SER A 266 -0.48 -8.92 13.21
C SER A 266 -1.14 -7.97 14.19
N GLU A 267 -1.02 -8.30 15.47
CA GLU A 267 -1.37 -7.45 16.59
C GLU A 267 -0.11 -6.69 17.06
N PRO A 268 -0.23 -5.48 17.60
CA PRO A 268 0.90 -4.82 18.24
C PRO A 268 1.46 -5.73 19.33
N THR A 269 2.76 -5.93 19.34
CA THR A 269 3.41 -6.66 20.44
C THR A 269 3.18 -5.83 21.69
N ARG A 270 2.39 -6.33 22.64
CA ARG A 270 2.35 -5.72 23.99
C ARG A 270 3.77 -5.81 24.52
N GLN A 271 4.44 -4.69 24.61
CA GLN A 271 5.64 -4.62 25.45
C GLN A 271 5.15 -4.99 26.84
N ALA A 272 5.68 -6.07 27.40
CA ALA A 272 5.49 -6.39 28.80
C ALA A 272 6.07 -5.22 29.60
N GLU A 273 5.21 -4.54 30.36
CA GLU A 273 5.59 -3.54 31.36
C GLU A 273 6.42 -4.22 32.45
#